data_d462f469a88760fd351d4b3abbe86d2d
#
_entry.id   d462f469a88760fd351d4b3abbe86d2d
#
_cell.length_a   1.000
_cell.length_b   1.000
_cell.length_c   1.000
_cell.angle_alpha   90.00
_cell.angle_beta   90.00
_cell.angle_gamma   90.00
#
_symmetry.space_group_name_H-M   'P 1'
#
loop_
_entity.id
_entity.type
_entity.pdbx_description
1 polymer ?
#
loop_
_entity_poly.entity_id
_entity_poly.type
_entity_poly.pdbx_seq_one_letter_code
_entity_poly.pdbx_strand_id
1 'polypeptide(L)'
;MKEFALKYGCNPNQKPSRIYMADGSELPVEILNGRPGYINFLDAFNSWQLVKELKAATGMVCATSFKHVSPTSAAVGKVLSDKLKKSCFVDDIEGLDDSPLACAYARARGTDRMSSFGDWIALSDECDVTTAKIIAREVSDGVIAPAYTKEALEILCAKRKGTYNVVKIDPDFIPAEIETKQVYGITFEQGRNNFKIDHDLLKNIVTANKNLPEDKAIDLIISLITLKYTQSNSVCFATDGQAIGVGAGQQSRIHCTRLAAQKADLWHLRMHDKVLGLQFAEGVGRPEKNNIIDIYLSDDCDEVLAEGKWQQYFAVKPEEFTREEKAAYLKTITGVSLGSDAFFPFSDNIERAFRSGVSYIAEPGGSVRDDLVIKAADDLDMVMAFTGMRLFHH
;
A
#
# COMPACT_ATOMS: atom_id res chain seq x y z
N MET A 1 -19.12 -23.57 2.76
CA MET A 1 -18.28 -24.34 1.78
C MET A 1 -17.04 -24.86 2.49
N LYS A 2 -16.83 -26.20 2.51
CA LYS A 2 -15.70 -26.81 3.27
C LYS A 2 -14.35 -26.77 2.53
N GLU A 3 -14.36 -26.74 1.22
CA GLU A 3 -13.15 -26.60 0.40
C GLU A 3 -13.47 -25.93 -0.92
N PHE A 4 -12.47 -25.35 -1.56
CA PHE A 4 -12.54 -24.79 -2.89
C PHE A 4 -11.36 -25.26 -3.73
N ALA A 5 -11.67 -26.01 -4.81
CA ALA A 5 -10.68 -26.52 -5.74
C ALA A 5 -10.16 -25.41 -6.64
N LEU A 6 -8.84 -25.30 -6.73
CA LEU A 6 -8.13 -24.31 -7.53
C LEU A 6 -7.63 -24.92 -8.84
N LYS A 7 -7.47 -24.09 -9.86
CA LYS A 7 -6.95 -24.55 -11.16
C LYS A 7 -5.52 -25.09 -11.06
N TYR A 8 -4.68 -24.47 -10.24
CA TYR A 8 -3.31 -24.83 -9.88
C TYR A 8 -2.86 -24.00 -8.67
N GLY A 9 -1.70 -24.29 -8.09
CA GLY A 9 -1.08 -23.54 -7.00
C GLY A 9 -0.46 -22.23 -7.48
N CYS A 10 0.74 -21.88 -6.98
CA CYS A 10 1.45 -20.68 -7.46
C CYS A 10 1.77 -20.77 -8.97
N ASN A 11 2.06 -21.95 -9.49
CA ASN A 11 2.43 -22.18 -10.88
C ASN A 11 1.56 -23.26 -11.52
N PRO A 12 1.39 -23.26 -12.87
CA PRO A 12 0.51 -24.18 -13.59
C PRO A 12 0.82 -25.68 -13.40
N ASN A 13 2.06 -26.03 -13.07
CA ASN A 13 2.50 -27.41 -12.81
C ASN A 13 2.18 -27.89 -11.37
N GLN A 14 1.83 -26.97 -10.46
CA GLN A 14 1.54 -27.30 -9.06
C GLN A 14 0.08 -27.73 -8.91
N LYS A 15 -0.17 -29.02 -9.18
CA LYS A 15 -1.49 -29.67 -9.10
C LYS A 15 -1.38 -30.98 -8.32
N PRO A 16 -2.43 -31.39 -7.56
CA PRO A 16 -3.70 -30.67 -7.34
C PRO A 16 -3.51 -29.43 -6.48
N SER A 17 -4.54 -28.54 -6.44
CA SER A 17 -4.55 -27.34 -5.60
C SER A 17 -5.94 -27.04 -5.08
N ARG A 18 -6.04 -26.65 -3.80
CA ARG A 18 -7.28 -26.30 -3.12
C ARG A 18 -7.02 -25.42 -1.90
N ILE A 19 -8.05 -24.72 -1.44
CA ILE A 19 -8.09 -24.13 -0.09
C ILE A 19 -9.14 -24.83 0.75
N TYR A 20 -8.87 -25.00 2.04
CA TYR A 20 -9.76 -25.64 3.02
C TYR A 20 -9.31 -25.28 4.43
N MET A 21 -10.20 -25.47 5.41
CA MET A 21 -9.85 -25.33 6.82
C MET A 21 -9.25 -26.63 7.36
N ALA A 22 -8.10 -26.57 8.02
CA ALA A 22 -7.38 -27.75 8.53
C ALA A 22 -8.19 -28.54 9.57
N ASP A 23 -9.08 -27.88 10.32
CA ASP A 23 -9.99 -28.48 11.29
C ASP A 23 -11.26 -29.09 10.67
N GLY A 24 -11.44 -28.97 9.34
CA GLY A 24 -12.60 -29.44 8.59
C GLY A 24 -13.84 -28.58 8.71
N SER A 25 -13.74 -27.39 9.33
CA SER A 25 -14.80 -26.38 9.36
C SER A 25 -15.08 -25.79 7.98
N GLU A 26 -16.08 -24.96 7.87
CA GLU A 26 -16.35 -24.21 6.63
C GLU A 26 -15.37 -23.06 6.45
N LEU A 27 -15.06 -22.74 5.18
CA LEU A 27 -14.26 -21.56 4.84
C LEU A 27 -15.00 -20.29 5.29
N PRO A 28 -14.31 -19.31 5.90
CA PRO A 28 -14.90 -18.05 6.34
C PRO A 28 -15.16 -17.08 5.19
N VAL A 29 -15.30 -17.58 3.96
CA VAL A 29 -15.50 -16.78 2.74
C VAL A 29 -16.60 -17.34 1.85
N GLU A 30 -17.26 -16.43 1.16
CA GLU A 30 -18.21 -16.72 0.09
C GLU A 30 -17.70 -16.07 -1.21
N ILE A 31 -17.62 -16.84 -2.29
CA ILE A 31 -17.25 -16.33 -3.62
C ILE A 31 -18.54 -15.89 -4.30
N LEU A 32 -18.75 -14.56 -4.37
CA LEU A 32 -19.97 -13.98 -4.96
C LEU A 32 -19.90 -13.93 -6.48
N ASN A 33 -18.69 -13.80 -7.04
CA ASN A 33 -18.45 -13.80 -8.49
C ASN A 33 -17.02 -14.22 -8.81
N GLY A 34 -16.81 -14.73 -10.02
CA GLY A 34 -15.49 -15.11 -10.53
C GLY A 34 -14.98 -16.46 -10.02
N ARG A 35 -13.69 -16.69 -10.21
CA ARG A 35 -13.00 -17.90 -9.76
C ARG A 35 -11.56 -17.54 -9.33
N PRO A 36 -11.36 -17.04 -8.11
CA PRO A 36 -10.02 -16.67 -7.62
C PRO A 36 -9.04 -17.83 -7.66
N GLY A 37 -7.80 -17.55 -8.03
CA GLY A 37 -6.70 -18.51 -8.00
C GLY A 37 -5.97 -18.53 -6.65
N TYR A 38 -4.93 -19.35 -6.57
CA TYR A 38 -4.11 -19.56 -5.37
C TYR A 38 -3.50 -18.24 -4.87
N ILE A 39 -2.83 -17.49 -5.75
CA ILE A 39 -2.19 -16.21 -5.40
C ILE A 39 -3.26 -15.17 -5.02
N ASN A 40 -4.40 -15.15 -5.72
CA ASN A 40 -5.50 -14.25 -5.38
C ASN A 40 -6.00 -14.45 -3.93
N PHE A 41 -6.09 -15.70 -3.46
CA PHE A 41 -6.48 -15.97 -2.07
C PHE A 41 -5.37 -15.60 -1.07
N LEU A 42 -4.09 -15.75 -1.42
CA LEU A 42 -3.01 -15.26 -0.57
C LEU A 42 -3.09 -13.73 -0.41
N ASP A 43 -3.29 -13.00 -1.50
CA ASP A 43 -3.49 -11.56 -1.47
C ASP A 43 -4.76 -11.19 -0.69
N ALA A 44 -5.88 -11.89 -0.92
CA ALA A 44 -7.15 -11.65 -0.27
C ALA A 44 -7.07 -11.76 1.26
N PHE A 45 -6.49 -12.84 1.76
CA PHE A 45 -6.45 -13.08 3.20
C PHE A 45 -5.43 -12.21 3.93
N ASN A 46 -4.28 -11.92 3.31
CA ASN A 46 -3.31 -11.00 3.89
C ASN A 46 -3.84 -9.56 3.89
N SER A 47 -4.43 -9.12 2.79
CA SER A 47 -5.00 -7.78 2.68
C SER A 47 -6.19 -7.57 3.62
N TRP A 48 -7.03 -8.59 3.81
CA TRP A 48 -8.13 -8.54 4.77
C TRP A 48 -7.66 -8.36 6.20
N GLN A 49 -6.64 -9.10 6.62
CA GLN A 49 -6.06 -8.95 7.96
C GLN A 49 -5.53 -7.52 8.16
N LEU A 50 -4.86 -6.96 7.17
CA LEU A 50 -4.35 -5.59 7.22
C LEU A 50 -5.48 -4.59 7.47
N VAL A 51 -6.55 -4.58 6.64
CA VAL A 51 -7.62 -3.59 6.79
C VAL A 51 -8.43 -3.81 8.07
N LYS A 52 -8.63 -5.04 8.52
CA LYS A 52 -9.28 -5.36 9.80
C LYS A 52 -8.50 -4.76 10.98
N GLU A 53 -7.18 -4.95 11.00
CA GLU A 53 -6.29 -4.42 12.04
C GLU A 53 -6.19 -2.90 11.97
N LEU A 54 -6.04 -2.33 10.78
CA LEU A 54 -5.94 -0.89 10.59
C LEU A 54 -7.22 -0.16 11.03
N LYS A 55 -8.39 -0.71 10.71
CA LYS A 55 -9.66 -0.17 11.21
C LYS A 55 -9.76 -0.25 12.73
N ALA A 56 -9.35 -1.37 13.34
CA ALA A 56 -9.37 -1.52 14.79
C ALA A 56 -8.42 -0.54 15.50
N ALA A 57 -7.26 -0.24 14.90
CA ALA A 57 -6.26 0.67 15.48
C ALA A 57 -6.63 2.14 15.34
N THR A 58 -7.29 2.53 14.24
CA THR A 58 -7.56 3.94 13.92
C THR A 58 -9.02 4.36 14.12
N GLY A 59 -9.95 3.40 14.21
CA GLY A 59 -11.39 3.66 14.24
C GLY A 59 -11.97 4.16 12.90
N MET A 60 -11.15 4.24 11.85
CA MET A 60 -11.54 4.75 10.53
C MET A 60 -11.75 3.62 9.53
N VAL A 61 -12.65 3.81 8.59
CA VAL A 61 -12.75 2.92 7.43
C VAL A 61 -11.45 2.98 6.64
N CYS A 62 -11.04 1.86 6.04
CA CYS A 62 -9.77 1.77 5.34
C CYS A 62 -9.82 0.80 4.17
N ALA A 63 -8.85 0.93 3.28
CA ALA A 63 -8.65 0.07 2.14
C ALA A 63 -7.16 -0.17 1.89
N THR A 64 -6.85 -1.26 1.20
CA THR A 64 -5.49 -1.56 0.75
C THR A 64 -5.51 -2.11 -0.67
N SER A 65 -4.40 -1.89 -1.38
CA SER A 65 -4.07 -2.50 -2.66
C SER A 65 -2.92 -3.47 -2.42
N PHE A 66 -3.08 -4.71 -2.86
CA PHE A 66 -2.13 -5.81 -2.65
C PHE A 66 -1.67 -6.42 -3.95
N LYS A 67 -0.41 -6.80 -4.01
CA LYS A 67 0.15 -7.55 -5.14
C LYS A 67 1.34 -8.38 -4.70
N HIS A 68 1.39 -9.63 -5.14
CA HIS A 68 2.46 -10.57 -4.77
C HIS A 68 2.66 -10.69 -3.26
N VAL A 69 1.54 -10.83 -2.54
CA VAL A 69 1.49 -11.03 -1.09
C VAL A 69 2.14 -9.90 -0.28
N SER A 70 2.07 -8.69 -0.82
CA SER A 70 2.53 -7.46 -0.13
C SER A 70 1.64 -6.27 -0.50
N PRO A 71 1.39 -5.33 0.44
CA PRO A 71 0.67 -4.11 0.13
C PRO A 71 1.50 -3.22 -0.78
N THR A 72 0.87 -2.67 -1.82
CA THR A 72 1.43 -1.53 -2.54
C THR A 72 1.16 -0.24 -1.76
N SER A 73 0.06 -0.22 -1.01
CA SER A 73 -0.33 0.84 -0.08
C SER A 73 -1.50 0.40 0.79
N ALA A 74 -1.72 1.14 1.89
CA ALA A 74 -2.92 1.13 2.71
C ALA A 74 -3.29 2.57 3.08
N ALA A 75 -4.59 2.85 3.22
CA ALA A 75 -5.06 4.19 3.54
C ALA A 75 -6.35 4.17 4.34
N VAL A 76 -6.56 5.22 5.14
CA VAL A 76 -7.83 5.48 5.84
C VAL A 76 -8.71 6.46 5.06
N GLY A 77 -9.99 6.50 5.40
CA GLY A 77 -11.03 7.25 4.71
C GLY A 77 -10.99 8.76 4.99
N LYS A 78 -9.97 9.45 4.47
CA LYS A 78 -9.85 10.91 4.50
C LYS A 78 -10.14 11.50 3.13
N VAL A 79 -10.86 12.61 3.07
CA VAL A 79 -11.13 13.36 1.84
C VAL A 79 -9.81 13.71 1.13
N LEU A 80 -9.77 13.57 -0.18
CA LEU A 80 -8.60 13.88 -1.00
C LEU A 80 -8.56 15.37 -1.34
N SER A 81 -7.36 15.97 -1.35
CA SER A 81 -7.17 17.28 -1.96
C SER A 81 -7.43 17.23 -3.48
N ASP A 82 -7.71 18.37 -4.11
CA ASP A 82 -7.96 18.44 -5.56
C ASP A 82 -6.78 17.90 -6.37
N LYS A 83 -5.54 18.19 -5.94
CA LYS A 83 -4.33 17.66 -6.59
C LYS A 83 -4.23 16.13 -6.46
N LEU A 84 -4.57 15.59 -5.30
CA LEU A 84 -4.56 14.15 -5.07
C LEU A 84 -5.67 13.46 -5.86
N LYS A 85 -6.89 14.05 -5.94
CA LYS A 85 -7.98 13.52 -6.79
C LYS A 85 -7.52 13.39 -8.25
N LYS A 86 -6.88 14.43 -8.81
CA LYS A 86 -6.34 14.41 -10.17
C LYS A 86 -5.23 13.36 -10.33
N SER A 87 -4.28 13.31 -9.40
CA SER A 87 -3.19 12.31 -9.42
C SER A 87 -3.70 10.87 -9.36
N CYS A 88 -4.81 10.64 -8.63
CA CYS A 88 -5.48 9.34 -8.53
C CYS A 88 -6.45 9.06 -9.68
N PHE A 89 -6.69 10.01 -10.60
CA PHE A 89 -7.69 9.93 -11.66
C PHE A 89 -9.11 9.68 -11.15
N VAL A 90 -9.52 10.36 -10.08
CA VAL A 90 -10.83 10.25 -9.43
C VAL A 90 -11.54 11.60 -9.28
N ASP A 91 -11.00 12.67 -9.88
CA ASP A 91 -11.55 14.02 -9.82
C ASP A 91 -12.91 14.16 -10.53
N ASP A 92 -13.28 13.20 -11.35
CA ASP A 92 -14.57 13.09 -12.04
C ASP A 92 -15.57 12.13 -11.35
N ILE A 93 -15.23 11.60 -10.17
CA ILE A 93 -16.12 10.68 -9.42
C ILE A 93 -17.10 11.48 -8.58
N GLU A 94 -18.37 11.44 -8.97
CA GLU A 94 -19.45 12.05 -8.22
C GLU A 94 -19.65 11.32 -6.85
N GLY A 95 -19.81 12.10 -5.78
CA GLY A 95 -20.01 11.58 -4.43
C GLY A 95 -18.75 11.00 -3.77
N LEU A 96 -17.55 11.22 -4.31
CA LEU A 96 -16.30 10.72 -3.74
C LEU A 96 -16.10 11.20 -2.29
N ASP A 97 -16.30 12.50 -2.03
CA ASP A 97 -16.08 13.10 -0.71
C ASP A 97 -17.10 12.66 0.34
N ASP A 98 -18.24 12.14 -0.09
CA ASP A 98 -19.31 11.62 0.77
C ASP A 98 -19.13 10.13 1.12
N SER A 99 -18.18 9.44 0.47
CA SER A 99 -17.85 8.03 0.75
C SER A 99 -16.43 7.91 1.30
N PRO A 100 -16.26 7.80 2.64
CA PRO A 100 -14.95 7.58 3.25
C PRO A 100 -14.25 6.32 2.73
N LEU A 101 -15.00 5.26 2.41
CA LEU A 101 -14.41 4.03 1.87
C LEU A 101 -13.88 4.23 0.45
N ALA A 102 -14.60 4.98 -0.39
CA ALA A 102 -14.13 5.36 -1.73
C ALA A 102 -12.87 6.23 -1.65
N CYS A 103 -12.82 7.17 -0.70
CA CYS A 103 -11.62 7.97 -0.42
C CYS A 103 -10.44 7.08 0.00
N ALA A 104 -10.64 6.12 0.91
CA ALA A 104 -9.60 5.18 1.34
C ALA A 104 -9.06 4.37 0.16
N TYR A 105 -9.95 3.81 -0.66
CA TYR A 105 -9.52 3.04 -1.83
C TYR A 105 -8.83 3.89 -2.90
N ALA A 106 -9.35 5.08 -3.20
CA ALA A 106 -8.71 6.01 -4.14
C ALA A 106 -7.28 6.35 -3.71
N ARG A 107 -7.05 6.61 -2.41
CA ARG A 107 -5.74 6.85 -1.82
C ARG A 107 -4.83 5.63 -1.95
N ALA A 108 -5.27 4.46 -1.48
CA ALA A 108 -4.48 3.23 -1.51
C ALA A 108 -4.10 2.83 -2.95
N ARG A 109 -5.06 2.83 -3.88
CA ARG A 109 -4.84 2.51 -5.31
C ARG A 109 -3.98 3.55 -6.00
N GLY A 110 -4.12 4.82 -5.60
CA GLY A 110 -3.42 5.95 -6.19
C GLY A 110 -1.96 6.10 -5.78
N THR A 111 -1.51 5.45 -4.71
CA THR A 111 -0.14 5.59 -4.18
C THR A 111 0.91 5.11 -5.18
N ASP A 112 0.86 3.85 -5.56
CA ASP A 112 1.80 3.25 -6.52
C ASP A 112 0.99 2.62 -7.66
N ARG A 113 0.62 3.47 -8.61
CA ARG A 113 -0.27 3.08 -9.70
C ARG A 113 0.36 2.06 -10.65
N MET A 114 1.69 2.00 -10.70
CA MET A 114 2.43 1.00 -11.48
C MET A 114 2.32 -0.38 -10.83
N SER A 115 2.66 -0.48 -9.55
CA SER A 115 2.60 -1.75 -8.81
C SER A 115 1.17 -2.23 -8.62
N SER A 116 0.20 -1.33 -8.47
CA SER A 116 -1.22 -1.66 -8.29
C SER A 116 -1.95 -2.10 -9.57
N PHE A 117 -1.29 -2.12 -10.72
CA PHE A 117 -1.89 -2.66 -11.95
C PHE A 117 -2.08 -4.18 -11.83
N GLY A 118 -3.34 -4.64 -11.82
CA GLY A 118 -3.67 -6.04 -11.57
C GLY A 118 -3.57 -6.46 -10.10
N ASP A 119 -3.88 -5.55 -9.19
CA ASP A 119 -3.88 -5.74 -7.74
C ASP A 119 -5.07 -6.57 -7.23
N TRP A 120 -4.99 -6.93 -5.95
CA TRP A 120 -6.11 -7.38 -5.14
C TRP A 120 -6.48 -6.28 -4.14
N ILE A 121 -7.78 -6.09 -3.95
CA ILE A 121 -8.32 -5.00 -3.12
C ILE A 121 -8.94 -5.59 -1.86
N ALA A 122 -8.64 -5.02 -0.69
CA ALA A 122 -9.41 -5.27 0.53
C ALA A 122 -10.04 -3.98 1.05
N LEU A 123 -11.28 -4.10 1.49
CA LEU A 123 -12.09 -3.04 2.05
C LEU A 123 -12.50 -3.42 3.47
N SER A 124 -12.36 -2.51 4.43
CA SER A 124 -12.68 -2.79 5.84
C SER A 124 -14.17 -2.84 6.14
N ASP A 125 -15.00 -2.33 5.23
CA ASP A 125 -16.44 -2.11 5.40
C ASP A 125 -17.23 -2.56 4.16
N GLU A 126 -18.56 -2.47 4.24
CA GLU A 126 -19.45 -2.74 3.12
C GLU A 126 -19.10 -1.88 1.91
N CYS A 127 -18.83 -2.52 0.79
CA CYS A 127 -18.52 -1.83 -0.46
C CYS A 127 -19.76 -1.09 -0.97
N ASP A 128 -19.67 0.24 -1.02
CA ASP A 128 -20.71 1.11 -1.56
C ASP A 128 -20.58 1.32 -3.09
N VAL A 129 -21.56 1.99 -3.68
CA VAL A 129 -21.63 2.25 -5.13
C VAL A 129 -20.45 3.10 -5.60
N THR A 130 -20.06 4.12 -4.83
CA THR A 130 -18.98 5.03 -5.23
C THR A 130 -17.64 4.30 -5.26
N THR A 131 -17.36 3.46 -4.25
CA THR A 131 -16.18 2.58 -4.21
C THR A 131 -16.19 1.60 -5.40
N ALA A 132 -17.33 0.95 -5.66
CA ALA A 132 -17.47 0.01 -6.77
C ALA A 132 -17.24 0.68 -8.15
N LYS A 133 -17.70 1.92 -8.35
CA LYS A 133 -17.43 2.70 -9.57
C LYS A 133 -15.94 2.95 -9.79
N ILE A 134 -15.17 3.25 -8.73
CA ILE A 134 -13.71 3.40 -8.85
C ILE A 134 -13.07 2.06 -9.19
N ILE A 135 -13.42 0.99 -8.49
CA ILE A 135 -12.92 -0.37 -8.76
C ILE A 135 -13.21 -0.79 -10.20
N ALA A 136 -14.41 -0.51 -10.71
CA ALA A 136 -14.80 -0.88 -12.07
C ALA A 136 -13.90 -0.24 -13.15
N ARG A 137 -13.35 0.93 -12.88
CA ARG A 137 -12.50 1.70 -13.81
C ARG A 137 -11.04 1.25 -13.83
N GLU A 138 -10.58 0.59 -12.76
CA GLU A 138 -9.18 0.19 -12.58
C GLU A 138 -8.94 -1.24 -13.04
N VAL A 139 -7.71 -1.56 -13.44
CA VAL A 139 -7.29 -2.93 -13.71
C VAL A 139 -6.89 -3.59 -12.41
N SER A 140 -7.72 -4.50 -11.93
CA SER A 140 -7.54 -5.28 -10.70
C SER A 140 -7.98 -6.72 -10.89
N ASP A 141 -7.50 -7.64 -10.05
CA ASP A 141 -7.83 -9.07 -10.14
C ASP A 141 -9.04 -9.45 -9.31
N GLY A 142 -9.29 -8.75 -8.22
CA GLY A 142 -10.43 -9.02 -7.37
C GLY A 142 -10.52 -8.11 -6.16
N VAL A 143 -11.59 -8.29 -5.40
CA VAL A 143 -11.87 -7.54 -4.18
C VAL A 143 -12.42 -8.45 -3.09
N ILE A 144 -12.02 -8.19 -1.84
CA ILE A 144 -12.57 -8.80 -0.64
C ILE A 144 -13.12 -7.72 0.28
N ALA A 145 -14.34 -7.94 0.80
CA ALA A 145 -15.01 -7.06 1.75
C ALA A 145 -15.96 -7.87 2.65
N PRO A 146 -16.38 -7.33 3.83
CA PRO A 146 -17.34 -8.01 4.69
C PRO A 146 -18.76 -8.01 4.11
N ALA A 147 -19.09 -7.03 3.29
CA ALA A 147 -20.39 -6.92 2.62
C ALA A 147 -20.28 -6.05 1.35
N TYR A 148 -21.34 -6.08 0.55
CA TYR A 148 -21.51 -5.29 -0.67
C TYR A 148 -22.96 -4.81 -0.75
N THR A 149 -23.18 -3.52 -1.05
CA THR A 149 -24.54 -3.11 -1.42
C THR A 149 -24.97 -3.83 -2.70
N LYS A 150 -26.27 -3.98 -2.91
CA LYS A 150 -26.78 -4.67 -4.11
C LYS A 150 -26.26 -4.05 -5.40
N GLU A 151 -26.31 -2.72 -5.47
CA GLU A 151 -25.90 -1.97 -6.65
C GLU A 151 -24.36 -2.05 -6.84
N ALA A 152 -23.58 -2.01 -5.77
CA ALA A 152 -22.12 -2.19 -5.84
C ALA A 152 -21.77 -3.59 -6.37
N LEU A 153 -22.47 -4.61 -5.90
CA LEU A 153 -22.25 -5.98 -6.35
C LEU A 153 -22.57 -6.14 -7.84
N GLU A 154 -23.69 -5.55 -8.32
CA GLU A 154 -24.06 -5.56 -9.74
C GLU A 154 -22.96 -4.91 -10.62
N ILE A 155 -22.41 -3.76 -10.20
CA ILE A 155 -21.29 -3.07 -10.89
C ILE A 155 -20.06 -3.98 -10.96
N LEU A 156 -19.66 -4.56 -9.84
CA LEU A 156 -18.47 -5.40 -9.75
C LEU A 156 -18.63 -6.71 -10.54
N CYS A 157 -19.79 -7.36 -10.46
CA CYS A 157 -20.06 -8.59 -11.21
C CYS A 157 -20.07 -8.36 -12.73
N ALA A 158 -20.43 -7.18 -13.21
CA ALA A 158 -20.39 -6.85 -14.64
C ALA A 158 -18.95 -6.63 -15.18
N LYS A 159 -17.98 -6.33 -14.30
CA LYS A 159 -16.59 -6.09 -14.67
C LYS A 159 -15.95 -7.34 -15.30
N ARG A 160 -14.97 -7.16 -16.22
CA ARG A 160 -14.27 -8.24 -16.94
C ARG A 160 -15.24 -9.20 -17.65
N LYS A 161 -16.31 -8.67 -18.23
CA LYS A 161 -17.35 -9.48 -18.91
C LYS A 161 -17.97 -10.54 -17.98
N GLY A 162 -18.16 -10.20 -16.70
CA GLY A 162 -18.79 -11.08 -15.72
C GLY A 162 -17.84 -12.05 -14.99
N THR A 163 -16.53 -11.92 -15.17
CA THR A 163 -15.55 -12.85 -14.59
C THR A 163 -14.68 -12.23 -13.46
N TYR A 164 -14.98 -11.01 -13.04
CA TYR A 164 -14.24 -10.34 -11.97
C TYR A 164 -14.43 -11.07 -10.63
N ASN A 165 -13.34 -11.19 -9.86
CA ASN A 165 -13.41 -11.89 -8.58
C ASN A 165 -13.98 -11.00 -7.48
N VAL A 166 -15.09 -11.41 -6.89
CA VAL A 166 -15.72 -10.74 -5.74
C VAL A 166 -15.88 -11.74 -4.61
N VAL A 167 -15.23 -11.48 -3.49
CA VAL A 167 -15.20 -12.36 -2.33
C VAL A 167 -15.77 -11.64 -1.12
N LYS A 168 -16.71 -12.28 -0.44
CA LYS A 168 -17.23 -11.85 0.86
C LYS A 168 -16.52 -12.63 1.96
N ILE A 169 -16.07 -11.94 3.01
CA ILE A 169 -15.43 -12.52 4.18
C ILE A 169 -16.33 -12.39 5.41
N ASP A 170 -16.33 -13.39 6.27
CA ASP A 170 -16.91 -13.27 7.60
C ASP A 170 -16.02 -12.36 8.47
N PRO A 171 -16.48 -11.16 8.85
CA PRO A 171 -15.68 -10.22 9.63
C PRO A 171 -15.42 -10.70 11.07
N ASP A 172 -16.24 -11.60 11.58
CA ASP A 172 -16.15 -12.10 12.95
C ASP A 172 -15.27 -13.35 13.07
N PHE A 173 -14.84 -13.93 11.93
CA PHE A 173 -13.94 -15.07 11.93
C PHE A 173 -12.62 -14.75 12.63
N ILE A 174 -12.24 -15.64 13.56
CA ILE A 174 -10.97 -15.58 14.29
C ILE A 174 -10.14 -16.81 13.89
N PRO A 175 -8.98 -16.62 13.25
CA PRO A 175 -8.06 -17.72 12.93
C PRO A 175 -7.55 -18.44 14.18
N ALA A 176 -7.08 -19.67 14.02
CA ALA A 176 -6.46 -20.43 15.10
C ALA A 176 -5.27 -19.66 15.73
N GLU A 177 -5.01 -19.93 17.02
CA GLU A 177 -3.87 -19.35 17.76
C GLU A 177 -2.52 -19.81 17.21
N ILE A 178 -2.49 -21.00 16.62
CA ILE A 178 -1.28 -21.61 16.05
C ILE A 178 -1.40 -21.64 14.54
N GLU A 179 -0.38 -21.19 13.88
CA GLU A 179 -0.22 -21.25 12.41
C GLU A 179 0.94 -22.16 12.02
N THR A 180 0.80 -22.84 10.90
CA THR A 180 1.80 -23.77 10.39
C THR A 180 2.19 -23.44 8.96
N LYS A 181 3.46 -23.69 8.63
CA LYS A 181 4.02 -23.56 7.29
C LYS A 181 4.90 -24.76 6.99
N GLN A 182 4.83 -25.29 5.77
CA GLN A 182 5.68 -26.40 5.34
C GLN A 182 6.75 -25.94 4.35
N VAL A 183 7.99 -26.31 4.62
CA VAL A 183 9.12 -26.09 3.73
C VAL A 183 9.92 -27.39 3.63
N TYR A 184 10.10 -27.91 2.44
CA TYR A 184 10.82 -29.16 2.20
C TYR A 184 10.27 -30.36 3.01
N GLY A 185 8.93 -30.40 3.22
CA GLY A 185 8.28 -31.45 4.01
C GLY A 185 8.40 -31.28 5.53
N ILE A 186 9.17 -30.30 6.02
CA ILE A 186 9.29 -29.96 7.43
C ILE A 186 8.20 -28.95 7.78
N THR A 187 7.44 -29.24 8.84
CA THR A 187 6.41 -28.32 9.35
C THR A 187 7.02 -27.38 10.37
N PHE A 188 6.84 -26.09 10.12
CA PHE A 188 7.11 -25.02 11.09
C PHE A 188 5.80 -24.66 11.77
N GLU A 189 5.83 -24.48 13.08
CA GLU A 189 4.68 -24.09 13.89
C GLU A 189 5.07 -22.90 14.75
N GLN A 190 4.17 -21.90 14.81
CA GLN A 190 4.36 -20.71 15.64
C GLN A 190 3.01 -20.15 16.10
N GLY A 191 3.02 -19.35 17.16
CA GLY A 191 1.86 -18.55 17.52
C GLY A 191 1.57 -17.53 16.42
N ARG A 192 0.28 -17.35 16.12
CA ARG A 192 -0.17 -16.31 15.18
C ARG A 192 0.27 -14.92 15.66
N ASN A 193 0.73 -14.09 14.74
CA ASN A 193 1.12 -12.71 15.05
C ASN A 193 -0.13 -11.85 15.34
N ASN A 194 -0.59 -11.90 16.59
CA ASN A 194 -1.71 -11.11 17.11
C ASN A 194 -1.26 -9.86 17.88
N PHE A 195 0.01 -9.46 17.77
CA PHE A 195 0.55 -8.26 18.38
C PHE A 195 -0.20 -7.01 17.88
N LYS A 196 -0.71 -6.21 18.83
CA LYS A 196 -1.47 -5.00 18.52
C LYS A 196 -0.54 -3.82 18.29
N ILE A 197 -0.79 -3.10 17.21
CA ILE A 197 -0.12 -1.85 16.88
C ILE A 197 -1.10 -0.71 17.13
N ASP A 198 -0.82 0.10 18.15
CA ASP A 198 -1.63 1.23 18.56
C ASP A 198 -0.74 2.37 19.10
N HIS A 199 -1.36 3.43 19.63
CA HIS A 199 -0.66 4.60 20.18
C HIS A 199 0.27 4.27 21.35
N ASP A 200 -0.01 3.22 22.12
CA ASP A 200 0.84 2.82 23.24
C ASP A 200 2.23 2.40 22.77
N LEU A 201 2.32 1.85 21.56
CA LEU A 201 3.58 1.44 20.95
C LEU A 201 4.51 2.61 20.63
N LEU A 202 3.98 3.82 20.49
CA LEU A 202 4.72 5.03 20.13
C LEU A 202 5.17 5.88 21.33
N LYS A 203 4.91 5.45 22.57
CA LYS A 203 5.20 6.22 23.77
C LYS A 203 6.68 6.36 24.09
N ASN A 204 7.51 5.42 23.66
CA ASN A 204 8.95 5.43 23.92
C ASN A 204 9.70 6.27 22.88
N ILE A 205 9.53 7.59 22.93
CA ILE A 205 10.25 8.51 22.06
C ILE A 205 11.68 8.68 22.60
N VAL A 206 12.68 8.32 21.80
CA VAL A 206 14.10 8.27 22.21
C VAL A 206 14.90 9.52 21.82
N THR A 207 14.45 10.29 20.84
CA THR A 207 15.07 11.55 20.39
C THR A 207 14.83 12.71 21.34
N ALA A 208 15.62 13.80 21.22
CA ALA A 208 15.45 15.03 21.99
C ALA A 208 14.09 15.70 21.74
N ASN A 209 13.69 15.80 20.47
CA ASN A 209 12.36 16.26 20.10
C ASN A 209 11.32 15.18 20.47
N LYS A 210 10.36 15.55 21.33
CA LYS A 210 9.29 14.65 21.83
C LYS A 210 7.91 14.97 21.25
N ASN A 211 7.83 15.94 20.35
CA ASN A 211 6.53 16.41 19.84
C ASN A 211 6.04 15.51 18.70
N LEU A 212 5.21 14.52 19.04
CA LEU A 212 4.51 13.66 18.06
C LEU A 212 3.04 14.08 17.97
N PRO A 213 2.63 14.83 16.93
CA PRO A 213 1.24 15.16 16.69
C PRO A 213 0.36 13.92 16.44
N GLU A 214 -0.92 14.00 16.78
CA GLU A 214 -1.86 12.87 16.66
C GLU A 214 -1.99 12.37 15.22
N ASP A 215 -2.07 13.26 14.24
CA ASP A 215 -2.13 12.88 12.83
C ASP A 215 -0.86 12.13 12.37
N LYS A 216 0.30 12.47 12.94
CA LYS A 216 1.57 11.79 12.66
C LYS A 216 1.69 10.45 13.40
N ALA A 217 1.12 10.34 14.58
CA ALA A 217 0.99 9.05 15.26
C ALA A 217 0.13 8.08 14.45
N ILE A 218 -0.99 8.56 13.88
CA ILE A 218 -1.83 7.77 12.97
C ILE A 218 -1.03 7.35 11.71
N ASP A 219 -0.27 8.25 11.09
CA ASP A 219 0.57 7.92 9.94
C ASP A 219 1.61 6.84 10.29
N LEU A 220 2.23 6.90 11.49
CA LEU A 220 3.15 5.86 11.97
C LEU A 220 2.43 4.52 12.19
N ILE A 221 1.23 4.51 12.77
CA ILE A 221 0.41 3.30 12.95
C ILE A 221 0.08 2.68 11.57
N ILE A 222 -0.34 3.48 10.59
CA ILE A 222 -0.59 3.02 9.22
C ILE A 222 0.68 2.39 8.65
N SER A 223 1.83 3.03 8.81
CA SER A 223 3.10 2.49 8.30
C SER A 223 3.45 1.15 8.93
N LEU A 224 3.36 1.03 10.26
CA LEU A 224 3.71 -0.20 11.00
C LEU A 224 2.73 -1.35 10.69
N ILE A 225 1.42 -1.10 10.62
CA ILE A 225 0.44 -2.12 10.25
C ILE A 225 0.66 -2.56 8.78
N THR A 226 0.96 -1.64 7.88
CA THR A 226 1.32 -1.97 6.51
C THR A 226 2.52 -2.92 6.47
N LEU A 227 3.56 -2.64 7.28
CA LEU A 227 4.77 -3.47 7.34
C LEU A 227 4.53 -4.85 7.95
N LYS A 228 3.61 -4.98 8.90
CA LYS A 228 3.25 -6.28 9.51
C LYS A 228 2.78 -7.30 8.46
N TYR A 229 2.30 -6.83 7.31
CA TYR A 229 1.82 -7.64 6.17
C TYR A 229 2.69 -7.48 4.92
N THR A 230 3.90 -6.95 5.06
CA THR A 230 4.85 -6.73 3.95
C THR A 230 6.04 -7.67 4.08
N GLN A 231 6.42 -8.33 2.99
CA GLN A 231 7.61 -9.21 2.96
C GLN A 231 8.86 -8.45 3.42
N SER A 232 9.56 -9.02 4.40
CA SER A 232 10.76 -8.41 5.01
C SER A 232 12.02 -8.55 4.11
N ASN A 233 13.03 -7.69 4.25
CA ASN A 233 12.98 -6.44 5.00
C ASN A 233 11.99 -5.46 4.38
N SER A 234 11.31 -4.70 5.22
CA SER A 234 10.34 -3.73 4.73
C SER A 234 10.43 -2.37 5.46
N VAL A 235 10.16 -1.31 4.70
CA VAL A 235 10.11 0.09 5.16
C VAL A 235 8.92 0.76 4.51
N CYS A 236 8.17 1.57 5.25
CA CYS A 236 6.99 2.26 4.75
C CYS A 236 7.02 3.75 5.12
N PHE A 237 6.87 4.60 4.12
CA PHE A 237 6.62 6.03 4.27
C PHE A 237 5.11 6.28 4.28
N ALA A 238 4.65 7.13 5.19
CA ALA A 238 3.23 7.48 5.31
C ALA A 238 3.03 8.97 5.56
N THR A 239 1.96 9.51 5.03
CA THR A 239 1.52 10.90 5.31
C THR A 239 0.04 11.05 4.99
N ASP A 240 -0.63 11.96 5.70
CA ASP A 240 -2.04 12.31 5.49
C ASP A 240 -2.98 11.10 5.45
N GLY A 241 -2.75 10.11 6.31
CA GLY A 241 -3.63 8.95 6.46
C GLY A 241 -3.41 7.85 5.41
N GLN A 242 -2.25 7.82 4.72
CA GLN A 242 -1.93 6.78 3.75
C GLN A 242 -0.44 6.42 3.72
N ALA A 243 -0.16 5.16 3.43
CA ALA A 243 1.17 4.73 3.01
C ALA A 243 1.46 5.28 1.61
N ILE A 244 2.60 5.97 1.44
CA ILE A 244 2.97 6.62 0.18
C ILE A 244 4.17 6.01 -0.53
N GLY A 245 4.88 5.12 0.15
CA GLY A 245 6.00 4.36 -0.43
C GLY A 245 6.31 3.14 0.41
N VAL A 246 6.16 1.95 -0.16
CA VAL A 246 6.45 0.67 0.49
C VAL A 246 7.63 -0.01 -0.20
N GLY A 247 8.71 -0.23 0.54
CA GLY A 247 9.82 -1.10 0.14
C GLY A 247 9.62 -2.48 0.75
N ALA A 248 9.67 -3.53 -0.05
CA ALA A 248 9.38 -4.89 0.35
C ALA A 248 10.46 -5.87 -0.12
N GLY A 249 10.70 -6.92 0.65
CA GLY A 249 11.49 -8.08 0.24
C GLY A 249 12.97 -7.80 -0.03
N GLN A 250 13.54 -6.75 0.54
CA GLN A 250 14.94 -6.39 0.32
C GLN A 250 15.86 -7.07 1.33
N GLN A 251 16.99 -7.58 0.87
CA GLN A 251 17.99 -8.23 1.73
C GLN A 251 18.82 -7.23 2.56
N SER A 252 18.91 -5.97 2.12
CA SER A 252 19.60 -4.89 2.81
C SER A 252 18.63 -3.82 3.28
N ARG A 253 18.75 -3.39 4.56
CA ARG A 253 17.91 -2.33 5.13
C ARG A 253 18.00 -1.03 4.34
N ILE A 254 19.22 -0.58 4.00
CA ILE A 254 19.39 0.66 3.23
C ILE A 254 18.81 0.57 1.81
N HIS A 255 18.88 -0.59 1.15
CA HIS A 255 18.24 -0.76 -0.16
C HIS A 255 16.72 -0.68 -0.04
N CYS A 256 16.17 -1.25 1.04
CA CYS A 256 14.75 -1.16 1.34
C CYS A 256 14.30 0.29 1.57
N THR A 257 15.05 1.05 2.40
CA THR A 257 14.79 2.47 2.64
C THR A 257 14.86 3.29 1.35
N ARG A 258 15.85 3.04 0.49
CA ARG A 258 15.99 3.72 -0.81
C ARG A 258 14.80 3.44 -1.73
N LEU A 259 14.37 2.18 -1.81
CA LEU A 259 13.22 1.78 -2.64
C LEU A 259 11.92 2.44 -2.16
N ALA A 260 11.64 2.36 -0.84
CA ALA A 260 10.46 2.98 -0.26
C ALA A 260 10.46 4.51 -0.45
N ALA A 261 11.61 5.15 -0.24
CA ALA A 261 11.79 6.57 -0.41
C ALA A 261 11.61 7.01 -1.88
N GLN A 262 12.13 6.25 -2.85
CA GLN A 262 11.94 6.52 -4.28
C GLN A 262 10.44 6.50 -4.64
N LYS A 263 9.70 5.53 -4.14
CA LYS A 263 8.24 5.44 -4.36
C LYS A 263 7.50 6.62 -3.73
N ALA A 264 7.87 7.02 -2.51
CA ALA A 264 7.30 8.19 -1.83
C ALA A 264 7.62 9.49 -2.59
N ASP A 265 8.85 9.66 -3.07
CA ASP A 265 9.25 10.80 -3.90
C ASP A 265 8.41 10.87 -5.18
N LEU A 266 8.22 9.74 -5.88
CA LEU A 266 7.37 9.67 -7.08
C LEU A 266 5.91 10.02 -6.77
N TRP A 267 5.36 9.57 -5.63
CA TRP A 267 4.02 9.94 -5.21
C TRP A 267 3.86 11.46 -5.06
N HIS A 268 4.83 12.14 -4.41
CA HIS A 268 4.84 13.60 -4.30
C HIS A 268 4.97 14.29 -5.66
N LEU A 269 5.90 13.84 -6.50
CA LEU A 269 6.15 14.41 -7.83
C LEU A 269 4.92 14.30 -8.75
N ARG A 270 4.11 13.24 -8.62
CA ARG A 270 2.86 13.09 -9.41
C ARG A 270 1.83 14.19 -9.13
N MET A 271 1.92 14.87 -7.98
CA MET A 271 1.05 16.01 -7.63
C MET A 271 1.61 17.37 -8.03
N HIS A 272 2.81 17.42 -8.64
CA HIS A 272 3.39 18.65 -9.16
C HIS A 272 2.61 19.17 -10.38
N ASP A 273 2.48 20.50 -10.53
CA ASP A 273 1.67 21.11 -11.57
C ASP A 273 2.12 20.74 -13.00
N LYS A 274 3.41 20.54 -13.24
CA LYS A 274 3.94 20.02 -14.52
C LYS A 274 3.37 18.64 -14.87
N VAL A 275 3.15 17.78 -13.89
CA VAL A 275 2.62 16.42 -14.09
C VAL A 275 1.10 16.45 -14.23
N LEU A 276 0.42 17.19 -13.37
CA LEU A 276 -1.04 17.36 -13.42
C LEU A 276 -1.51 18.10 -14.68
N GLY A 277 -0.63 18.92 -15.28
CA GLY A 277 -0.88 19.67 -16.51
C GLY A 277 -0.57 18.92 -17.80
N LEU A 278 -0.10 17.67 -17.75
CA LEU A 278 0.20 16.87 -18.94
C LEU A 278 -1.05 16.69 -19.82
N GLN A 279 -0.96 17.10 -21.09
CA GLN A 279 -2.02 16.97 -22.06
C GLN A 279 -1.77 15.72 -22.92
N PHE A 280 -2.47 14.64 -22.63
CA PHE A 280 -2.34 13.39 -23.36
C PHE A 280 -3.04 13.42 -24.71
N ALA A 281 -2.49 12.70 -25.69
CA ALA A 281 -3.11 12.52 -26.98
C ALA A 281 -4.45 11.77 -26.87
N GLU A 282 -5.34 11.99 -27.84
CA GLU A 282 -6.62 11.28 -27.90
C GLU A 282 -6.40 9.77 -27.98
N GLY A 283 -7.19 9.01 -27.24
CA GLY A 283 -7.13 7.54 -27.20
C GLY A 283 -6.12 6.95 -26.20
N VAL A 284 -5.23 7.74 -25.58
CA VAL A 284 -4.33 7.26 -24.54
C VAL A 284 -5.13 6.87 -23.29
N GLY A 285 -5.14 5.58 -22.98
CA GLY A 285 -5.89 5.01 -21.84
C GLY A 285 -5.22 5.26 -20.49
N ARG A 286 -5.95 5.08 -19.37
CA ARG A 286 -5.40 5.26 -18.02
C ARG A 286 -4.15 4.44 -17.71
N PRO A 287 -4.08 3.14 -18.01
CA PRO A 287 -2.87 2.36 -17.78
C PRO A 287 -1.66 2.94 -18.51
N GLU A 288 -1.86 3.34 -19.77
CA GLU A 288 -0.81 3.94 -20.58
C GLU A 288 -0.38 5.30 -20.04
N LYS A 289 -1.34 6.16 -19.62
CA LYS A 289 -1.03 7.43 -18.94
C LYS A 289 -0.15 7.22 -17.71
N ASN A 290 -0.38 6.17 -16.92
CA ASN A 290 0.47 5.87 -15.77
C ASN A 290 1.89 5.52 -16.17
N ASN A 291 2.08 4.70 -17.21
CA ASN A 291 3.40 4.36 -17.74
C ASN A 291 4.13 5.60 -18.28
N ILE A 292 3.41 6.44 -19.02
CA ILE A 292 3.97 7.68 -19.56
C ILE A 292 4.42 8.63 -18.43
N ILE A 293 3.59 8.80 -17.40
CA ILE A 293 3.95 9.64 -16.23
C ILE A 293 5.17 9.06 -15.50
N ASP A 294 5.23 7.75 -15.33
CA ASP A 294 6.35 7.09 -14.67
C ASP A 294 7.67 7.33 -15.42
N ILE A 295 7.67 7.15 -16.75
CA ILE A 295 8.81 7.43 -17.62
C ILE A 295 9.14 8.94 -17.63
N TYR A 296 8.13 9.81 -17.72
CA TYR A 296 8.33 11.27 -17.68
C TYR A 296 9.00 11.75 -16.38
N LEU A 297 8.74 11.07 -15.27
CA LEU A 297 9.36 11.36 -13.97
C LEU A 297 10.72 10.68 -13.78
N SER A 298 11.07 9.68 -14.58
CA SER A 298 12.35 8.98 -14.51
C SER A 298 13.50 9.79 -15.12
N ASP A 299 14.72 9.25 -15.06
CA ASP A 299 15.89 9.80 -15.75
C ASP A 299 15.87 9.45 -17.25
N ASP A 300 14.99 8.54 -17.69
CA ASP A 300 14.81 8.08 -19.08
C ASP A 300 13.67 8.84 -19.80
N CYS A 301 13.34 10.07 -19.37
CA CYS A 301 12.21 10.85 -19.89
C CYS A 301 12.28 11.10 -21.41
N ASP A 302 13.44 11.03 -22.03
CA ASP A 302 13.64 11.09 -23.48
C ASP A 302 12.87 9.97 -24.23
N GLU A 303 12.54 8.87 -23.57
CA GLU A 303 11.72 7.81 -24.18
C GLU A 303 10.32 8.30 -24.56
N VAL A 304 9.80 9.30 -23.87
CA VAL A 304 8.48 9.90 -24.14
C VAL A 304 8.54 11.35 -24.65
N LEU A 305 9.69 12.04 -24.51
CA LEU A 305 9.84 13.45 -24.90
C LEU A 305 10.61 13.66 -26.21
N ALA A 306 11.35 12.66 -26.69
CA ALA A 306 12.12 12.78 -27.93
C ALA A 306 11.23 13.11 -29.13
N GLU A 307 11.81 13.83 -30.11
CA GLU A 307 11.13 14.13 -31.38
C GLU A 307 10.75 12.86 -32.13
N GLY A 308 9.51 12.81 -32.64
CA GLY A 308 8.95 11.62 -33.29
C GLY A 308 8.37 10.59 -32.31
N LYS A 309 8.54 10.77 -30.99
CA LYS A 309 7.94 9.90 -29.93
C LYS A 309 6.84 10.64 -29.18
N TRP A 310 7.09 11.87 -28.71
CA TRP A 310 6.14 12.61 -27.88
C TRP A 310 4.76 12.75 -28.51
N GLN A 311 4.69 12.88 -29.85
CA GLN A 311 3.44 13.02 -30.59
C GLN A 311 2.49 11.82 -30.43
N GLN A 312 3.02 10.66 -30.05
CA GLN A 312 2.22 9.46 -29.81
C GLN A 312 1.50 9.50 -28.45
N TYR A 313 2.04 10.27 -27.51
CA TYR A 313 1.62 10.27 -26.10
C TYR A 313 0.93 11.56 -25.67
N PHE A 314 1.32 12.70 -26.27
CA PHE A 314 0.86 14.01 -25.84
C PHE A 314 0.23 14.81 -27.00
N ALA A 315 -0.83 15.55 -26.67
CA ALA A 315 -1.44 16.50 -27.59
C ALA A 315 -0.56 17.76 -27.80
N VAL A 316 0.18 18.12 -26.75
CA VAL A 316 1.16 19.22 -26.75
C VAL A 316 2.44 18.69 -26.11
N LYS A 317 3.60 18.94 -26.74
CA LYS A 317 4.90 18.53 -26.18
C LYS A 317 5.09 19.16 -24.80
N PRO A 318 5.19 18.36 -23.73
CA PRO A 318 5.44 18.91 -22.41
C PRO A 318 6.90 19.38 -22.28
N GLU A 319 7.11 20.36 -21.40
CA GLU A 319 8.46 20.68 -20.95
C GLU A 319 9.01 19.55 -20.10
N GLU A 320 10.31 19.32 -20.18
CA GLU A 320 11.00 18.39 -19.29
C GLU A 320 10.84 18.82 -17.82
N PHE A 321 10.58 17.86 -16.93
CA PHE A 321 10.67 18.08 -15.50
C PHE A 321 12.08 17.71 -15.06
N THR A 322 12.98 18.68 -15.03
CA THR A 322 14.40 18.45 -14.82
C THR A 322 14.72 17.87 -13.45
N ARG A 323 15.88 17.27 -13.33
CA ARG A 323 16.35 16.69 -12.06
C ARG A 323 16.46 17.75 -10.95
N GLU A 324 16.91 18.95 -11.33
CA GLU A 324 17.04 20.11 -10.43
C GLU A 324 15.68 20.58 -9.93
N GLU A 325 14.69 20.69 -10.81
CA GLU A 325 13.32 21.06 -10.44
C GLU A 325 12.67 20.00 -9.54
N LYS A 326 12.81 18.70 -9.88
CA LYS A 326 12.34 17.59 -9.03
C LYS A 326 12.97 17.66 -7.63
N ALA A 327 14.29 17.86 -7.56
CA ALA A 327 15.01 17.97 -6.28
C ALA A 327 14.59 19.22 -5.49
N ALA A 328 14.37 20.36 -6.15
CA ALA A 328 13.89 21.57 -5.52
C ALA A 328 12.49 21.39 -4.92
N TYR A 329 11.58 20.76 -5.66
CA TYR A 329 10.24 20.47 -5.18
C TYR A 329 10.26 19.50 -3.98
N LEU A 330 11.01 18.41 -4.05
CA LEU A 330 11.09 17.42 -2.97
C LEU A 330 11.68 18.01 -1.68
N LYS A 331 12.56 19.01 -1.76
CA LYS A 331 13.06 19.74 -0.58
C LYS A 331 11.98 20.53 0.16
N THR A 332 10.84 20.82 -0.47
CA THR A 332 9.71 21.50 0.18
C THR A 332 8.84 20.55 0.99
N ILE A 333 9.01 19.24 0.82
CA ILE A 333 8.23 18.21 1.50
C ILE A 333 8.79 18.00 2.91
N THR A 334 7.92 18.03 3.91
CA THR A 334 8.24 17.82 5.32
C THR A 334 7.09 17.09 6.02
N GLY A 335 7.34 16.61 7.24
CA GLY A 335 6.30 16.01 8.08
C GLY A 335 5.86 14.62 7.65
N VAL A 336 6.66 13.93 6.84
CA VAL A 336 6.42 12.53 6.46
C VAL A 336 6.77 11.61 7.63
N SER A 337 5.99 10.57 7.84
CA SER A 337 6.22 9.50 8.83
C SER A 337 6.86 8.28 8.16
N LEU A 338 7.71 7.57 8.89
CA LEU A 338 8.39 6.36 8.43
C LEU A 338 8.33 5.26 9.47
N GLY A 339 7.87 4.07 9.08
CA GLY A 339 8.00 2.84 9.86
C GLY A 339 9.05 1.90 9.27
N SER A 340 9.70 1.13 10.14
CA SER A 340 10.61 0.04 9.76
C SER A 340 10.26 -1.24 10.52
N ASP A 341 10.25 -2.38 9.83
CA ASP A 341 9.93 -3.68 10.42
C ASP A 341 11.06 -4.24 11.33
N ALA A 342 12.26 -3.64 11.27
CA ALA A 342 13.38 -3.92 12.17
C ALA A 342 14.23 -2.66 12.39
N PHE A 343 15.22 -2.75 13.28
CA PHE A 343 16.11 -1.64 13.62
C PHE A 343 16.93 -1.14 12.41
N PHE A 344 17.29 0.14 12.44
CA PHE A 344 18.26 0.70 11.49
C PHE A 344 19.69 0.40 11.97
N PRO A 345 20.51 -0.29 11.15
CA PRO A 345 21.88 -0.62 11.56
C PRO A 345 22.85 0.57 11.47
N PHE A 346 22.53 1.61 10.69
CA PHE A 346 23.37 2.76 10.42
C PHE A 346 22.54 4.03 10.20
N SER A 347 23.16 5.20 10.41
CA SER A 347 22.55 6.53 10.24
C SER A 347 22.20 6.88 8.79
N ASP A 348 22.78 6.22 7.80
CA ASP A 348 22.50 6.44 6.37
C ASP A 348 21.01 6.25 6.02
N ASN A 349 20.30 5.39 6.75
CA ASN A 349 18.85 5.23 6.62
C ASN A 349 18.09 6.49 7.04
N ILE A 350 18.52 7.15 8.13
CA ILE A 350 17.92 8.38 8.65
C ILE A 350 18.17 9.52 7.66
N GLU A 351 19.41 9.67 7.19
CA GLU A 351 19.77 10.69 6.20
C GLU A 351 19.00 10.50 4.88
N ARG A 352 18.83 9.25 4.44
CA ARG A 352 18.03 8.97 3.23
C ARG A 352 16.56 9.32 3.43
N ALA A 353 15.97 8.97 4.57
CA ALA A 353 14.61 9.28 4.93
C ALA A 353 14.36 10.79 5.00
N PHE A 354 15.28 11.54 5.61
CA PHE A 354 15.20 12.99 5.70
C PHE A 354 15.07 13.68 4.33
N ARG A 355 15.82 13.21 3.33
CA ARG A 355 15.77 13.77 1.96
C ARG A 355 14.39 13.60 1.28
N SER A 356 13.56 12.69 1.78
CA SER A 356 12.17 12.47 1.34
C SER A 356 11.15 13.06 2.32
N GLY A 357 11.56 14.04 3.13
CA GLY A 357 10.68 14.83 4.00
C GLY A 357 10.29 14.16 5.32
N VAL A 358 10.94 13.05 5.71
CA VAL A 358 10.63 12.38 6.98
C VAL A 358 10.99 13.25 8.17
N SER A 359 10.05 13.37 9.11
CA SER A 359 10.22 14.04 10.40
C SER A 359 9.88 13.11 11.58
N TYR A 360 9.18 12.00 11.33
CA TYR A 360 8.69 11.08 12.36
C TYR A 360 9.05 9.65 11.99
N ILE A 361 9.63 8.92 12.95
CA ILE A 361 10.12 7.55 12.72
C ILE A 361 9.60 6.63 13.81
N ALA A 362 9.21 5.41 13.45
CA ALA A 362 8.96 4.31 14.37
C ALA A 362 9.71 3.06 13.92
N GLU A 363 10.53 2.49 14.80
CA GLU A 363 11.31 1.28 14.56
C GLU A 363 11.57 0.54 15.88
N PRO A 364 11.96 -0.75 15.85
CA PRO A 364 12.08 -1.54 17.09
C PRO A 364 13.15 -1.06 18.08
N GLY A 365 14.24 -0.47 17.60
CA GLY A 365 15.47 -0.34 18.40
C GLY A 365 16.18 -1.67 18.60
N GLY A 366 17.24 -1.69 19.40
CA GLY A 366 18.01 -2.88 19.75
C GLY A 366 19.23 -3.12 18.87
N SER A 367 19.64 -2.16 18.07
CA SER A 367 20.93 -2.18 17.38
C SER A 367 22.06 -1.80 18.34
N VAL A 368 23.23 -2.37 18.16
CA VAL A 368 24.45 -1.94 18.86
C VAL A 368 24.88 -0.51 18.52
N ARG A 369 24.22 0.12 17.54
CA ARG A 369 24.48 1.48 17.05
C ARG A 369 23.28 2.39 17.19
N ASP A 370 22.35 2.08 18.08
CA ASP A 370 21.17 2.92 18.33
C ASP A 370 21.57 4.36 18.72
N ASP A 371 22.67 4.52 19.45
CA ASP A 371 23.22 5.83 19.82
C ASP A 371 23.54 6.71 18.60
N LEU A 372 24.12 6.13 17.55
CA LEU A 372 24.43 6.85 16.31
C LEU A 372 23.18 7.15 15.49
N VAL A 373 22.20 6.24 15.48
CA VAL A 373 20.93 6.41 14.78
C VAL A 373 20.10 7.50 15.46
N ILE A 374 19.99 7.47 16.80
CA ILE A 374 19.29 8.50 17.58
C ILE A 374 19.98 9.86 17.37
N LYS A 375 21.33 9.91 17.46
CA LYS A 375 22.08 11.15 17.23
C LYS A 375 21.79 11.74 15.85
N ALA A 376 21.76 10.92 14.80
CA ALA A 376 21.45 11.39 13.45
C ALA A 376 20.03 11.96 13.34
N ALA A 377 19.06 11.35 14.03
CA ALA A 377 17.70 11.85 14.10
C ALA A 377 17.62 13.17 14.89
N ASP A 378 18.37 13.31 16.00
CA ASP A 378 18.45 14.55 16.79
C ASP A 378 19.10 15.69 16.01
N ASP A 379 20.19 15.41 15.28
CA ASP A 379 20.88 16.41 14.44
C ASP A 379 19.95 16.97 13.32
N LEU A 380 18.90 16.26 12.98
CA LEU A 380 17.89 16.61 11.97
C LEU A 380 16.54 17.03 12.58
N ASP A 381 16.48 17.23 13.91
CA ASP A 381 15.26 17.59 14.66
C ASP A 381 14.07 16.64 14.44
N MET A 382 14.33 15.36 14.21
CA MET A 382 13.30 14.34 14.02
C MET A 382 12.76 13.82 15.35
N VAL A 383 11.56 13.26 15.31
CA VAL A 383 10.95 12.46 16.38
C VAL A 383 11.10 10.99 16.07
N MET A 384 11.72 10.21 16.96
CA MET A 384 11.86 8.76 16.80
C MET A 384 11.30 8.02 18.00
N ALA A 385 10.41 7.07 17.75
CA ALA A 385 9.88 6.14 18.75
C ALA A 385 10.49 4.75 18.56
N PHE A 386 10.95 4.12 19.65
CA PHE A 386 11.34 2.71 19.67
C PHE A 386 10.16 1.86 20.11
N THR A 387 9.70 0.99 19.20
CA THR A 387 8.54 0.13 19.42
C THR A 387 8.87 -1.12 20.24
N GLY A 388 10.16 -1.50 20.31
CA GLY A 388 10.59 -2.73 20.99
C GLY A 388 10.12 -4.03 20.32
N MET A 389 9.40 -3.95 19.18
CA MET A 389 8.82 -5.10 18.50
C MET A 389 9.20 -5.16 17.03
N ARG A 390 9.88 -6.24 16.63
CA ARG A 390 10.18 -6.57 15.24
C ARG A 390 8.93 -7.09 14.53
N LEU A 391 8.68 -6.64 13.30
CA LEU A 391 7.48 -6.95 12.52
C LEU A 391 7.79 -7.79 11.27
N PHE A 392 8.72 -8.74 11.35
CA PHE A 392 9.06 -9.57 10.20
C PHE A 392 7.87 -10.39 9.69
N HIS A 393 7.74 -10.44 8.38
CA HIS A 393 6.75 -11.22 7.64
C HIS A 393 7.46 -12.02 6.53
N HIS A 394 7.30 -13.35 6.57
CA HIS A 394 7.94 -14.29 5.62
C HIS A 394 6.98 -15.36 5.11
#